data_191bc9b740f4090e6c07903440891b2b
#
_entry.id   191bc9b740f4090e6c07903440891b2b
#
_cell.length_a   1.000
_cell.length_b   1.000
_cell.length_c   1.000
_cell.angle_alpha   90.00
_cell.angle_beta   90.00
_cell.angle_gamma   90.00
#
_symmetry.space_group_name_H-M   'P 1'
#
loop_
_entity.id
_entity.type
_entity.pdbx_description
1 polymer ?
#
loop_
_entity_poly.entity_id
_entity_poly.type
_entity_poly.pdbx_seq_one_letter_code
_entity_poly.pdbx_strand_id
1 'polypeptide(L)'
;MAAFDEMTGTNGGVRPAYGELARWLKEVPPDVLDYRRREAELIFRRIGITFAVYGEADAQERLIPFDVIPRIMAAAEWRLLEKGLTQRVNALNAFIKDVYGARDILRAGVVPDDIVFRNVAFRPEMSGQSVPHGIYVHIAGIDIVRVGAETFYVLEDNARTPSGVSYMLENREIMMRLFPELFARHRIAPVENYPDELLATLKSVAPSSAARDPTCVLLTPGVYNSAYYEHSFLADKLGVELVEGRDLFVKDEFVYMRTTQGPRRVDVIYRRVDDEFLDPLTFRPDSTLGVPGLMSAYQAGNVTLANAVGTGIADDKAIYSFMPAIVKFYLGEEPLLKNVPTWRCREEEHLAYVLDHLHELVVKEVHGSGGYGMLIGPAASKVAIEQFRAKLKTAPKNFIAQPTLALSTCPTCVEAGVAPRHVDLRPFVLTGRDRVRIVPGGLTRVALKEGSLVVNSSQGGGTKDTWVLDK
;
A
#
# COMPACT_ATOMS: atom_id res chain seq x y z
N MET A 1 -7.20 -12.23 -23.40
CA MET A 1 -7.64 -13.39 -22.57
C MET A 1 -8.84 -12.96 -21.75
N ALA A 2 -9.82 -13.86 -21.53
CA ALA A 2 -10.92 -13.55 -20.61
C ALA A 2 -10.37 -13.41 -19.18
N ALA A 3 -10.90 -12.44 -18.41
CA ALA A 3 -10.53 -12.25 -17.02
C ALA A 3 -11.00 -13.45 -16.17
N PHE A 4 -10.22 -13.81 -15.15
CA PHE A 4 -10.61 -14.82 -14.18
C PHE A 4 -11.72 -14.26 -13.27
N ASP A 5 -12.91 -14.87 -13.29
CA ASP A 5 -13.99 -14.52 -12.37
C ASP A 5 -13.78 -15.25 -11.03
N GLU A 6 -13.68 -14.50 -9.94
CA GLU A 6 -13.37 -15.08 -8.62
C GLU A 6 -14.54 -15.85 -8.01
N MET A 7 -15.78 -15.57 -8.43
CA MET A 7 -16.95 -16.31 -7.98
C MET A 7 -17.20 -17.58 -8.79
N THR A 8 -17.10 -17.51 -10.13
CA THR A 8 -17.47 -18.63 -11.00
C THR A 8 -16.26 -19.41 -11.54
N GLY A 9 -15.05 -18.87 -11.40
CA GLY A 9 -13.85 -19.53 -11.90
C GLY A 9 -13.81 -19.67 -13.43
N THR A 10 -12.95 -20.55 -13.92
CA THR A 10 -12.78 -20.81 -15.37
C THR A 10 -13.85 -21.74 -15.95
N ASN A 11 -14.52 -22.54 -15.12
CA ASN A 11 -15.47 -23.57 -15.54
C ASN A 11 -16.94 -23.12 -15.46
N GLY A 12 -17.21 -21.87 -15.13
CA GLY A 12 -18.56 -21.32 -14.97
C GLY A 12 -19.34 -21.83 -13.76
N GLY A 13 -18.76 -22.72 -12.94
CA GLY A 13 -19.34 -23.18 -11.69
C GLY A 13 -18.94 -22.30 -10.52
N VAL A 14 -19.84 -22.13 -9.53
CA VAL A 14 -19.52 -21.35 -8.34
C VAL A 14 -18.38 -22.02 -7.56
N ARG A 15 -17.32 -21.26 -7.27
CA ARG A 15 -16.20 -21.74 -6.46
C ARG A 15 -16.65 -21.98 -5.02
N PRO A 16 -16.12 -23.00 -4.34
CA PRO A 16 -16.57 -23.36 -2.97
C PRO A 16 -16.57 -22.18 -1.99
N ALA A 17 -15.54 -21.32 -2.04
CA ALA A 17 -15.46 -20.15 -1.18
C ALA A 17 -16.62 -19.15 -1.37
N TYR A 18 -17.20 -19.11 -2.54
CA TYR A 18 -18.32 -18.21 -2.88
C TYR A 18 -19.71 -18.88 -2.77
N GLY A 19 -19.78 -20.15 -2.36
CA GLY A 19 -21.03 -20.91 -2.37
C GLY A 19 -22.15 -20.26 -1.57
N GLU A 20 -21.87 -19.81 -0.35
CA GLU A 20 -22.85 -19.15 0.52
C GLU A 20 -23.25 -17.77 -0.01
N LEU A 21 -22.26 -16.98 -0.46
CA LEU A 21 -22.54 -15.65 -1.06
C LEU A 21 -23.39 -15.80 -2.33
N ALA A 22 -23.06 -16.75 -3.20
CA ALA A 22 -23.82 -16.99 -4.43
C ALA A 22 -25.28 -17.42 -4.15
N ARG A 23 -25.50 -18.18 -3.07
CA ARG A 23 -26.85 -18.54 -2.63
C ARG A 23 -27.59 -17.32 -2.11
N TRP A 24 -26.96 -16.55 -1.25
CA TRP A 24 -27.54 -15.31 -0.71
C TRP A 24 -27.89 -14.30 -1.80
N LEU A 25 -27.02 -14.09 -2.79
CA LEU A 25 -27.28 -13.19 -3.93
C LEU A 25 -28.50 -13.61 -4.77
N LYS A 26 -28.86 -14.89 -4.79
CA LYS A 26 -30.09 -15.38 -5.43
C LYS A 26 -31.34 -15.20 -4.57
N GLU A 27 -31.18 -15.20 -3.25
CA GLU A 27 -32.26 -15.10 -2.27
C GLU A 27 -32.63 -13.65 -1.93
N VAL A 28 -31.63 -12.74 -1.95
CA VAL A 28 -31.81 -11.34 -1.56
C VAL A 28 -32.65 -10.58 -2.61
N PRO A 29 -33.74 -9.93 -2.21
CA PRO A 29 -34.49 -9.07 -3.13
C PRO A 29 -33.63 -7.88 -3.63
N PRO A 30 -33.72 -7.51 -4.91
CA PRO A 30 -32.93 -6.40 -5.47
C PRO A 30 -33.13 -5.06 -4.75
N ASP A 31 -34.34 -4.77 -4.31
CA ASP A 31 -34.68 -3.56 -3.56
C ASP A 31 -34.04 -3.52 -2.18
N VAL A 32 -33.88 -4.66 -1.51
CA VAL A 32 -33.17 -4.78 -0.23
C VAL A 32 -31.67 -4.50 -0.43
N LEU A 33 -31.07 -5.05 -1.49
CA LEU A 33 -29.68 -4.81 -1.80
C LEU A 33 -29.41 -3.33 -2.14
N ASP A 34 -30.27 -2.71 -2.94
CA ASP A 34 -30.17 -1.28 -3.28
C ASP A 34 -30.38 -0.39 -2.05
N TYR A 35 -31.34 -0.72 -1.19
CA TYR A 35 -31.54 0.00 0.07
C TYR A 35 -30.27 -0.04 0.95
N ARG A 36 -29.67 -1.21 1.15
CA ARG A 36 -28.44 -1.35 1.96
C ARG A 36 -27.24 -0.67 1.32
N ARG A 37 -27.14 -0.66 0.00
CA ARG A 37 -26.12 0.12 -0.72
C ARG A 37 -26.24 1.61 -0.42
N ARG A 38 -27.44 2.17 -0.48
CA ARG A 38 -27.68 3.59 -0.15
C ARG A 38 -27.41 3.88 1.34
N GLU A 39 -27.76 2.95 2.22
CA GLU A 39 -27.45 3.09 3.64
C GLU A 39 -25.95 3.09 3.88
N ALA A 40 -25.19 2.23 3.23
CA ALA A 40 -23.72 2.24 3.27
C ALA A 40 -23.14 3.58 2.81
N GLU A 41 -23.59 4.11 1.68
CA GLU A 41 -23.16 5.43 1.18
C GLU A 41 -23.46 6.56 2.18
N LEU A 42 -24.62 6.53 2.84
CA LEU A 42 -24.94 7.51 3.88
C LEU A 42 -24.04 7.39 5.12
N ILE A 43 -23.68 6.16 5.51
CA ILE A 43 -22.75 5.93 6.62
C ILE A 43 -21.36 6.47 6.27
N PHE A 44 -20.83 6.15 5.08
CA PHE A 44 -19.55 6.68 4.59
C PHE A 44 -19.50 8.20 4.61
N ARG A 45 -20.59 8.86 4.15
CA ARG A 45 -20.70 10.34 4.20
C ARG A 45 -20.70 10.89 5.61
N ARG A 46 -21.40 10.23 6.55
CA ARG A 46 -21.49 10.69 7.95
C ARG A 46 -20.18 10.52 8.70
N ILE A 47 -19.44 9.46 8.41
CA ILE A 47 -18.14 9.20 9.00
C ILE A 47 -17.08 10.13 8.40
N GLY A 48 -17.32 10.72 7.22
CA GLY A 48 -16.34 11.58 6.54
C GLY A 48 -15.23 10.81 5.87
N ILE A 49 -15.52 9.60 5.37
CA ILE A 49 -14.55 8.78 4.61
C ILE A 49 -14.38 9.39 3.23
N THR A 50 -13.59 10.45 3.15
CA THR A 50 -13.33 11.20 1.95
C THR A 50 -11.87 11.08 1.55
N PHE A 51 -11.60 11.28 0.28
CA PHE A 51 -10.26 11.40 -0.28
C PHE A 51 -10.16 12.74 -1.01
N ALA A 52 -9.21 13.58 -0.59
CA ALA A 52 -8.96 14.83 -1.29
C ALA A 52 -8.13 14.59 -2.56
N VAL A 53 -8.65 15.01 -3.71
CA VAL A 53 -7.93 14.97 -4.99
C VAL A 53 -7.22 16.31 -5.18
N TYR A 54 -5.88 16.29 -5.16
CA TYR A 54 -5.09 17.49 -5.44
C TYR A 54 -4.99 17.75 -6.95
N GLY A 55 -5.06 19.02 -7.35
CA GLY A 55 -4.77 19.48 -8.71
C GLY A 55 -5.94 19.96 -9.54
N GLU A 56 -7.17 19.86 -9.06
CA GLU A 56 -8.32 20.58 -9.64
C GLU A 56 -8.58 21.88 -8.85
N ALA A 57 -8.97 22.95 -9.54
CA ALA A 57 -9.17 24.28 -8.93
C ALA A 57 -10.23 24.31 -7.81
N ASP A 58 -11.07 23.29 -7.74
CA ASP A 58 -11.97 22.99 -6.64
C ASP A 58 -11.53 21.64 -6.03
N ALA A 59 -10.73 21.67 -4.98
CA ALA A 59 -10.37 20.49 -4.19
C ALA A 59 -11.63 19.94 -3.51
N GLN A 60 -12.46 19.22 -4.26
CA GLN A 60 -13.66 18.55 -3.71
C GLN A 60 -13.21 17.27 -3.03
N GLU A 61 -13.50 17.18 -1.74
CA GLU A 61 -13.49 15.90 -1.04
C GLU A 61 -14.46 14.95 -1.73
N ARG A 62 -13.94 13.88 -2.31
CA ARG A 62 -14.77 12.83 -2.93
C ARG A 62 -14.93 11.68 -1.97
N LEU A 63 -16.16 11.21 -1.82
CA LEU A 63 -16.42 9.94 -1.17
C LEU A 63 -15.81 8.82 -2.00
N ILE A 64 -15.15 7.88 -1.33
CA ILE A 64 -14.74 6.63 -1.98
C ILE A 64 -15.97 5.74 -2.08
N PRO A 65 -16.42 5.35 -3.28
CA PRO A 65 -17.55 4.46 -3.41
C PRO A 65 -17.30 3.11 -2.74
N PHE A 66 -18.23 2.66 -1.94
CA PHE A 66 -18.17 1.36 -1.26
C PHE A 66 -19.14 0.38 -1.90
N ASP A 67 -18.66 -0.78 -2.29
CA ASP A 67 -19.49 -1.87 -2.78
C ASP A 67 -19.80 -2.87 -1.67
N VAL A 68 -21.08 -3.11 -1.47
CA VAL A 68 -21.63 -3.95 -0.39
C VAL A 68 -21.51 -5.47 -0.64
N ILE A 69 -20.97 -5.89 -1.78
CA ILE A 69 -20.72 -7.30 -2.07
C ILE A 69 -19.24 -7.60 -1.74
N PRO A 70 -18.94 -8.44 -0.74
CA PRO A 70 -17.57 -8.67 -0.32
C PRO A 70 -16.77 -9.47 -1.36
N ARG A 71 -15.45 -9.30 -1.38
CA ARG A 71 -14.52 -10.22 -2.03
C ARG A 71 -14.18 -11.34 -1.07
N ILE A 72 -14.27 -12.59 -1.52
CA ILE A 72 -14.02 -13.76 -0.67
C ILE A 72 -12.76 -14.49 -1.11
N MET A 73 -11.88 -14.77 -0.17
CA MET A 73 -10.66 -15.54 -0.35
C MET A 73 -10.67 -16.78 0.52
N ALA A 74 -10.31 -17.93 -0.05
CA ALA A 74 -10.16 -19.15 0.71
C ALA A 74 -8.92 -19.09 1.62
N ALA A 75 -8.98 -19.78 2.77
CA ALA A 75 -7.85 -19.85 3.71
C ALA A 75 -6.54 -20.32 3.05
N ALA A 76 -6.61 -21.27 2.10
CA ALA A 76 -5.42 -21.73 1.38
C ALA A 76 -4.79 -20.65 0.49
N GLU A 77 -5.62 -19.86 -0.19
CA GLU A 77 -5.17 -18.73 -1.00
C GLU A 77 -4.49 -17.67 -0.12
N TRP A 78 -5.10 -17.36 1.02
CA TRP A 78 -4.53 -16.41 1.97
C TRP A 78 -3.18 -16.88 2.53
N ARG A 79 -3.07 -18.15 2.94
CA ARG A 79 -1.78 -18.69 3.42
C ARG A 79 -0.65 -18.60 2.39
N LEU A 80 -0.96 -18.73 1.10
CA LEU A 80 0.02 -18.53 0.03
C LEU A 80 0.48 -17.06 0.00
N LEU A 81 -0.47 -16.12 0.05
CA LEU A 81 -0.17 -14.69 0.07
C LEU A 81 0.64 -14.31 1.31
N GLU A 82 0.23 -14.76 2.49
CA GLU A 82 0.91 -14.47 3.76
C GLU A 82 2.38 -14.92 3.74
N LYS A 83 2.66 -16.14 3.26
CA LYS A 83 4.04 -16.63 3.13
C LYS A 83 4.85 -15.80 2.14
N GLY A 84 4.28 -15.52 0.97
CA GLY A 84 4.97 -14.77 -0.06
C GLY A 84 5.19 -13.31 0.31
N LEU A 85 4.25 -12.69 0.99
CA LEU A 85 4.38 -11.32 1.52
C LEU A 85 5.45 -11.25 2.61
N THR A 86 5.47 -12.22 3.53
CA THR A 86 6.51 -12.32 4.56
C THR A 86 7.89 -12.45 3.95
N GLN A 87 8.07 -13.33 2.97
CA GLN A 87 9.33 -13.46 2.23
C GLN A 87 9.74 -12.13 1.58
N ARG A 88 8.81 -11.49 0.90
CA ARG A 88 9.06 -10.25 0.17
C ARG A 88 9.49 -9.10 1.08
N VAL A 89 8.78 -8.88 2.18
CA VAL A 89 9.12 -7.79 3.11
C VAL A 89 10.44 -8.03 3.83
N ASN A 90 10.77 -9.30 4.15
CA ASN A 90 12.08 -9.65 4.69
C ASN A 90 13.20 -9.33 3.69
N ALA A 91 13.01 -9.65 2.40
CA ALA A 91 13.98 -9.31 1.36
C ALA A 91 14.10 -7.80 1.15
N LEU A 92 13.00 -7.04 1.20
CA LEU A 92 13.00 -5.58 1.13
C LEU A 92 13.78 -4.96 2.30
N ASN A 93 13.54 -5.43 3.54
CA ASN A 93 14.29 -4.96 4.71
C ASN A 93 15.78 -5.24 4.58
N ALA A 94 16.16 -6.44 4.13
CA ALA A 94 17.55 -6.80 3.89
C ALA A 94 18.19 -5.92 2.81
N PHE A 95 17.50 -5.68 1.72
CA PHE A 95 17.92 -4.81 0.62
C PHE A 95 18.18 -3.37 1.10
N ILE A 96 17.22 -2.77 1.80
CA ILE A 96 17.36 -1.38 2.28
C ILE A 96 18.51 -1.26 3.27
N LYS A 97 18.61 -2.21 4.21
CA LYS A 97 19.71 -2.28 5.16
C LYS A 97 21.08 -2.37 4.47
N ASP A 98 21.17 -3.19 3.44
CA ASP A 98 22.43 -3.36 2.69
C ASP A 98 22.79 -2.12 1.87
N VAL A 99 21.82 -1.51 1.21
CA VAL A 99 22.02 -0.32 0.37
C VAL A 99 22.54 0.88 1.17
N TYR A 100 22.04 1.06 2.40
CA TYR A 100 22.54 2.10 3.31
C TYR A 100 23.76 1.66 4.13
N GLY A 101 24.10 0.38 4.12
CA GLY A 101 25.22 -0.23 4.85
C GLY A 101 26.34 -0.72 3.96
N ALA A 102 26.47 -2.03 3.88
CA ALA A 102 27.56 -2.72 3.21
C ALA A 102 27.56 -2.63 1.68
N ARG A 103 26.37 -2.48 1.07
CA ARG A 103 26.17 -2.38 -0.39
C ARG A 103 26.62 -3.64 -1.15
N ASP A 104 26.42 -4.81 -0.55
CA ASP A 104 26.89 -6.08 -1.11
C ASP A 104 26.19 -6.41 -2.44
N ILE A 105 24.87 -6.17 -2.54
CA ILE A 105 24.10 -6.42 -3.77
C ILE A 105 24.56 -5.53 -4.93
N LEU A 106 24.96 -4.28 -4.64
CA LEU A 106 25.48 -3.36 -5.64
C LEU A 106 26.88 -3.79 -6.08
N ARG A 107 27.76 -4.14 -5.13
CA ARG A 107 29.10 -4.69 -5.45
C ARG A 107 29.06 -5.99 -6.22
N ALA A 108 28.05 -6.81 -5.96
CA ALA A 108 27.80 -8.05 -6.72
C ALA A 108 27.24 -7.80 -8.14
N GLY A 109 26.89 -6.55 -8.48
CA GLY A 109 26.30 -6.18 -9.78
C GLY A 109 24.90 -6.71 -10.02
N VAL A 110 24.19 -7.17 -8.97
CA VAL A 110 22.81 -7.70 -9.09
C VAL A 110 21.83 -6.57 -9.33
N VAL A 111 21.99 -5.44 -8.63
CA VAL A 111 21.27 -4.20 -8.85
C VAL A 111 22.28 -3.13 -9.26
N PRO A 112 22.08 -2.44 -10.38
CA PRO A 112 22.94 -1.33 -10.78
C PRO A 112 22.93 -0.20 -9.75
N ASP A 113 24.09 0.32 -9.40
CA ASP A 113 24.28 1.34 -8.36
C ASP A 113 23.58 2.66 -8.70
N ASP A 114 23.53 3.03 -9.98
CA ASP A 114 22.88 4.27 -10.44
C ASP A 114 21.34 4.23 -10.28
N ILE A 115 20.72 3.05 -10.27
CA ILE A 115 19.27 2.91 -9.98
C ILE A 115 19.00 3.29 -8.52
N VAL A 116 19.93 3.01 -7.62
CA VAL A 116 19.83 3.33 -6.21
C VAL A 116 20.25 4.77 -5.92
N PHE A 117 21.48 5.14 -6.28
CA PHE A 117 22.05 6.43 -5.86
C PHE A 117 21.50 7.65 -6.61
N ARG A 118 20.88 7.45 -7.77
CA ARG A 118 20.14 8.51 -8.49
C ARG A 118 18.65 8.51 -8.21
N ASN A 119 18.19 7.60 -7.39
CA ASN A 119 16.79 7.55 -6.99
C ASN A 119 16.45 8.78 -6.14
N VAL A 120 15.36 9.47 -6.46
CA VAL A 120 14.92 10.67 -5.74
C VAL A 120 14.56 10.40 -4.28
N ALA A 121 14.25 9.15 -3.94
CA ALA A 121 13.95 8.73 -2.58
C ALA A 121 15.16 8.20 -1.82
N PHE A 122 16.34 8.10 -2.46
CA PHE A 122 17.56 7.76 -1.76
C PHE A 122 17.97 8.89 -0.82
N ARG A 123 18.31 8.55 0.42
CA ARG A 123 18.71 9.52 1.46
C ARG A 123 20.15 9.27 1.86
N PRO A 124 21.11 10.00 1.29
CA PRO A 124 22.55 9.83 1.61
C PRO A 124 22.84 10.00 3.11
N GLU A 125 22.02 10.75 3.83
CA GLU A 125 22.08 10.98 5.29
C GLU A 125 21.94 9.69 6.11
N MET A 126 21.37 8.65 5.49
CA MET A 126 21.21 7.33 6.11
C MET A 126 22.39 6.39 5.86
N SER A 127 23.32 6.78 5.00
CA SER A 127 24.49 5.93 4.67
C SER A 127 25.35 5.69 5.90
N GLY A 128 25.58 4.41 6.25
CA GLY A 128 26.32 4.01 7.44
C GLY A 128 25.57 4.17 8.76
N GLN A 129 24.32 4.62 8.74
CA GLN A 129 23.51 4.75 9.94
C GLN A 129 22.83 3.43 10.31
N SER A 130 22.80 3.14 11.62
CA SER A 130 22.06 2.02 12.16
C SER A 130 20.68 2.47 12.62
N VAL A 131 19.65 1.78 12.18
CA VAL A 131 18.28 2.01 12.68
C VAL A 131 17.97 1.04 13.83
N PRO A 132 17.06 1.39 14.76
CA PRO A 132 16.69 0.49 15.86
C PRO A 132 16.30 -0.90 15.33
N HIS A 133 16.86 -1.94 15.92
CA HIS A 133 16.70 -3.35 15.55
C HIS A 133 17.02 -3.72 14.09
N GLY A 134 17.54 -2.80 13.28
CA GLY A 134 17.86 -3.02 11.86
C GLY A 134 16.61 -3.17 10.98
N ILE A 135 15.45 -2.70 11.43
CA ILE A 135 14.19 -2.76 10.68
C ILE A 135 13.94 -1.39 10.05
N TYR A 136 13.79 -1.38 8.74
CA TYR A 136 13.51 -0.18 7.95
C TYR A 136 12.02 -0.06 7.59
N VAL A 137 11.44 -1.16 7.08
CA VAL A 137 10.02 -1.23 6.68
C VAL A 137 9.22 -1.91 7.79
N HIS A 138 8.54 -1.11 8.59
CA HIS A 138 7.69 -1.56 9.68
C HIS A 138 6.26 -1.84 9.19
N ILE A 139 5.77 -1.00 8.27
CA ILE A 139 4.46 -1.11 7.65
C ILE A 139 4.64 -1.09 6.14
N ALA A 140 4.20 -2.14 5.45
CA ALA A 140 4.16 -2.19 3.99
C ALA A 140 2.74 -2.44 3.49
N GLY A 141 2.34 -1.76 2.41
CA GLY A 141 1.15 -2.07 1.63
C GLY A 141 1.60 -2.63 0.28
N ILE A 142 1.31 -3.90 0.03
CA ILE A 142 1.78 -4.58 -1.19
C ILE A 142 0.60 -4.78 -2.12
N ASP A 143 0.63 -4.14 -3.29
CA ASP A 143 -0.47 -4.27 -4.25
C ASP A 143 -0.38 -5.58 -5.02
N ILE A 144 -1.43 -6.37 -4.95
CA ILE A 144 -1.53 -7.71 -5.53
C ILE A 144 -2.68 -7.76 -6.52
N VAL A 145 -2.43 -8.34 -7.67
CA VAL A 145 -3.43 -8.65 -8.68
C VAL A 145 -3.52 -10.15 -8.89
N ARG A 146 -4.72 -10.64 -9.14
CA ARG A 146 -5.00 -12.04 -9.48
C ARG A 146 -5.32 -12.12 -10.96
N VAL A 147 -4.78 -13.12 -11.63
CA VAL A 147 -5.02 -13.36 -13.06
C VAL A 147 -5.49 -14.79 -13.36
N GLY A 148 -5.60 -15.62 -12.32
CA GLY A 148 -6.01 -17.03 -12.43
C GLY A 148 -6.33 -17.63 -11.09
N ALA A 149 -6.73 -18.90 -11.06
CA ALA A 149 -7.17 -19.60 -9.85
C ALA A 149 -6.13 -19.51 -8.72
N GLU A 150 -4.86 -19.77 -9.05
CA GLU A 150 -3.73 -19.77 -8.10
C GLU A 150 -2.61 -18.81 -8.51
N THR A 151 -2.90 -17.88 -9.44
CA THR A 151 -1.87 -17.00 -9.99
C THR A 151 -2.07 -15.59 -9.50
N PHE A 152 -1.15 -15.17 -8.62
CA PHE A 152 -1.07 -13.83 -8.07
C PHE A 152 0.23 -13.16 -8.51
N TYR A 153 0.13 -11.89 -8.84
CA TYR A 153 1.28 -11.04 -9.12
C TYR A 153 1.32 -9.87 -8.14
N VAL A 154 2.52 -9.54 -7.67
CA VAL A 154 2.74 -8.25 -7.01
C VAL A 154 2.81 -7.19 -8.10
N LEU A 155 2.04 -6.12 -7.96
CA LEU A 155 1.99 -5.00 -8.89
C LEU A 155 2.95 -3.88 -8.49
N GLU A 156 3.02 -3.57 -7.19
CA GLU A 156 3.95 -2.58 -6.62
C GLU A 156 4.12 -2.81 -5.12
N ASP A 157 5.23 -2.29 -4.58
CA ASP A 157 5.52 -2.24 -3.17
C ASP A 157 5.33 -0.81 -2.67
N ASN A 158 4.64 -0.63 -1.55
CA ASN A 158 4.50 0.64 -0.88
C ASN A 158 5.10 0.51 0.53
N ALA A 159 6.31 1.02 0.72
CA ALA A 159 7.10 0.88 1.94
C ALA A 159 7.47 2.23 2.58
N ARG A 160 7.07 3.35 1.98
CA ARG A 160 7.31 4.69 2.51
C ARG A 160 6.20 5.08 3.50
N THR A 161 5.01 5.37 3.01
CA THR A 161 3.83 5.77 3.79
C THR A 161 2.56 5.10 3.26
N PRO A 162 2.44 3.74 3.35
CA PRO A 162 1.26 3.06 2.81
C PRO A 162 -0.02 3.55 3.49
N SER A 163 -1.10 3.67 2.71
CA SER A 163 -2.41 4.09 3.17
C SER A 163 -3.50 3.13 2.70
N GLY A 164 -4.69 3.24 3.33
CA GLY A 164 -5.85 2.44 3.02
C GLY A 164 -6.29 1.49 4.14
N VAL A 165 -5.61 1.46 5.28
CA VAL A 165 -5.97 0.65 6.45
C VAL A 165 -7.32 1.07 7.01
N SER A 166 -7.56 2.38 7.13
CA SER A 166 -8.84 2.90 7.61
C SER A 166 -10.00 2.39 6.77
N TYR A 167 -9.85 2.38 5.46
CA TYR A 167 -10.91 1.87 4.56
C TYR A 167 -11.12 0.36 4.71
N MET A 168 -10.06 -0.42 4.92
CA MET A 168 -10.18 -1.85 5.20
C MET A 168 -11.01 -2.11 6.47
N LEU A 169 -10.73 -1.38 7.55
CA LEU A 169 -11.41 -1.55 8.84
C LEU A 169 -12.85 -1.03 8.78
N GLU A 170 -13.07 0.15 8.21
CA GLU A 170 -14.41 0.73 8.05
C GLU A 170 -15.30 -0.11 7.13
N ASN A 171 -14.76 -0.63 6.03
CA ASN A 171 -15.48 -1.54 5.15
C ASN A 171 -16.01 -2.75 5.94
N ARG A 172 -15.17 -3.36 6.80
CA ARG A 172 -15.53 -4.48 7.65
C ARG A 172 -16.62 -4.10 8.66
N GLU A 173 -16.46 -2.97 9.36
CA GLU A 173 -17.40 -2.50 10.37
C GLU A 173 -18.79 -2.24 9.74
N ILE A 174 -18.83 -1.61 8.58
CA ILE A 174 -20.07 -1.34 7.85
C ILE A 174 -20.71 -2.64 7.36
N MET A 175 -19.92 -3.58 6.83
CA MET A 175 -20.45 -4.88 6.42
C MET A 175 -21.05 -5.65 7.59
N MET A 176 -20.39 -5.68 8.74
CA MET A 176 -20.92 -6.33 9.96
C MET A 176 -22.24 -5.70 10.41
N ARG A 177 -22.35 -4.38 10.29
CA ARG A 177 -23.56 -3.64 10.66
C ARG A 177 -24.72 -3.88 9.70
N LEU A 178 -24.45 -3.88 8.39
CA LEU A 178 -25.48 -3.94 7.35
C LEU A 178 -25.90 -5.38 7.00
N PHE A 179 -25.00 -6.35 7.16
CA PHE A 179 -25.20 -7.73 6.72
C PHE A 179 -24.83 -8.76 7.78
N PRO A 180 -25.33 -8.63 9.03
CA PRO A 180 -25.00 -9.57 10.10
C PRO A 180 -25.37 -11.02 9.75
N GLU A 181 -26.42 -11.22 8.93
CA GLU A 181 -26.85 -12.54 8.44
C GLU A 181 -25.80 -13.21 7.54
N LEU A 182 -25.01 -12.44 6.77
CA LEU A 182 -23.92 -13.00 5.98
C LEU A 182 -22.75 -13.44 6.87
N PHE A 183 -22.43 -12.65 7.90
CA PHE A 183 -21.41 -13.03 8.88
C PHE A 183 -21.78 -14.30 9.65
N ALA A 184 -23.06 -14.51 9.96
CA ALA A 184 -23.55 -15.71 10.58
C ALA A 184 -23.38 -16.98 9.71
N ARG A 185 -23.33 -16.81 8.39
CA ARG A 185 -23.16 -17.92 7.42
C ARG A 185 -21.69 -18.20 7.06
N HIS A 186 -20.77 -17.31 7.41
CA HIS A 186 -19.35 -17.40 7.04
C HIS A 186 -18.46 -17.37 8.28
N ARG A 187 -17.42 -18.20 8.30
CA ARG A 187 -16.33 -18.07 9.26
C ARG A 187 -15.26 -17.16 8.67
N ILE A 188 -15.35 -15.89 8.99
CA ILE A 188 -14.47 -14.86 8.44
C ILE A 188 -13.39 -14.56 9.47
N ALA A 189 -12.13 -14.59 9.04
CA ALA A 189 -11.01 -14.20 9.88
C ALA A 189 -11.10 -12.70 10.24
N PRO A 190 -10.83 -12.34 11.52
CA PRO A 190 -10.97 -10.97 12.00
C PRO A 190 -9.90 -10.05 11.42
N VAL A 191 -10.25 -8.82 11.13
CA VAL A 191 -9.31 -7.72 10.78
C VAL A 191 -9.31 -6.61 11.85
N GLU A 192 -10.25 -6.65 12.76
CA GLU A 192 -10.51 -5.65 13.79
C GLU A 192 -9.35 -5.53 14.78
N ASN A 193 -8.51 -6.55 14.89
CA ASN A 193 -7.31 -6.58 15.73
C ASN A 193 -6.10 -5.88 15.07
N TYR A 194 -6.23 -5.35 13.85
CA TYR A 194 -5.12 -4.66 13.18
C TYR A 194 -4.53 -3.51 14.00
N PRO A 195 -5.32 -2.63 14.65
CA PRO A 195 -4.75 -1.57 15.49
C PRO A 195 -3.89 -2.11 16.65
N ASP A 196 -4.33 -3.17 17.32
CA ASP A 196 -3.57 -3.80 18.40
C ASP A 196 -2.25 -4.39 17.89
N GLU A 197 -2.28 -5.09 16.74
CA GLU A 197 -1.08 -5.64 16.11
C GLU A 197 -0.13 -4.54 15.62
N LEU A 198 -0.65 -3.43 15.10
CA LEU A 198 0.16 -2.28 14.72
C LEU A 198 0.81 -1.64 15.95
N LEU A 199 0.06 -1.38 17.03
CA LEU A 199 0.61 -0.81 18.25
C LEU A 199 1.67 -1.73 18.88
N ALA A 200 1.40 -3.04 18.93
CA ALA A 200 2.36 -4.03 19.41
C ALA A 200 3.65 -4.04 18.54
N THR A 201 3.50 -3.91 17.22
CA THR A 201 4.61 -3.80 16.27
C THR A 201 5.43 -2.55 16.56
N LEU A 202 4.80 -1.37 16.68
CA LEU A 202 5.47 -0.10 16.99
C LEU A 202 6.21 -0.16 18.32
N LYS A 203 5.57 -0.67 19.39
CA LYS A 203 6.22 -0.84 20.70
C LYS A 203 7.41 -1.81 20.64
N SER A 204 7.33 -2.87 19.83
CA SER A 204 8.40 -3.86 19.72
C SER A 204 9.70 -3.31 19.09
N VAL A 205 9.60 -2.25 18.34
CA VAL A 205 10.73 -1.60 17.66
C VAL A 205 11.21 -0.33 18.36
N ALA A 206 10.75 -0.09 19.59
CA ALA A 206 11.24 1.03 20.39
C ALA A 206 12.74 0.94 20.62
N PRO A 207 13.46 2.09 20.75
CA PRO A 207 14.87 2.13 21.07
C PRO A 207 15.19 1.39 22.38
N SER A 208 16.42 0.89 22.52
CA SER A 208 16.86 0.24 23.76
C SER A 208 16.84 1.17 24.98
N SER A 209 16.91 2.48 24.74
CA SER A 209 16.80 3.53 25.77
C SER A 209 15.36 3.84 26.19
N ALA A 210 14.35 3.24 25.56
CA ALA A 210 12.95 3.47 25.88
C ALA A 210 12.54 2.85 27.22
N ALA A 211 11.48 3.40 27.82
CA ALA A 211 10.86 2.81 29.00
C ALA A 211 10.23 1.44 28.68
N ARG A 212 9.87 0.68 29.73
CA ARG A 212 9.21 -0.63 29.57
C ARG A 212 7.90 -0.55 28.75
N ASP A 213 7.18 0.57 28.87
CA ASP A 213 6.02 0.89 28.04
C ASP A 213 6.37 2.13 27.17
N PRO A 214 6.82 1.92 25.94
CA PRO A 214 7.28 3.01 25.08
C PRO A 214 6.14 3.94 24.67
N THR A 215 6.43 5.23 24.62
CA THR A 215 5.49 6.23 24.11
C THR A 215 5.53 6.24 22.58
N CYS A 216 4.41 5.86 21.95
CA CYS A 216 4.21 5.95 20.52
C CYS A 216 3.33 7.15 20.19
N VAL A 217 3.63 7.86 19.09
CA VAL A 217 2.79 8.93 18.55
C VAL A 217 2.61 8.75 17.04
N LEU A 218 1.54 9.29 16.47
CA LEU A 218 1.33 9.37 15.03
C LEU A 218 1.62 10.80 14.56
N LEU A 219 2.67 10.99 13.77
CA LEU A 219 3.06 12.28 13.20
C LEU A 219 2.36 12.52 11.86
N THR A 220 1.48 13.51 11.82
CA THR A 220 0.74 13.93 10.63
C THR A 220 1.26 15.24 10.07
N PRO A 221 1.20 15.46 8.74
CA PRO A 221 1.42 16.77 8.14
C PRO A 221 0.24 17.74 8.33
N GLY A 222 -0.86 17.30 8.95
CA GLY A 222 -2.03 18.11 9.27
C GLY A 222 -3.19 17.95 8.29
N VAL A 223 -4.21 18.76 8.52
CA VAL A 223 -5.56 18.66 7.89
C VAL A 223 -5.58 18.83 6.38
N TYR A 224 -4.55 19.41 5.79
CA TYR A 224 -4.47 19.58 4.33
C TYR A 224 -3.97 18.34 3.59
N ASN A 225 -3.57 17.28 4.32
CA ASN A 225 -3.15 16.03 3.70
C ASN A 225 -4.36 15.20 3.25
N SER A 226 -4.32 14.63 2.04
CA SER A 226 -5.42 13.83 1.48
C SER A 226 -5.78 12.59 2.33
N ALA A 227 -4.84 12.08 3.10
CA ALA A 227 -5.03 10.93 3.98
C ALA A 227 -5.23 11.33 5.46
N TYR A 228 -5.53 12.60 5.76
CA TYR A 228 -5.67 13.07 7.15
C TYR A 228 -6.74 12.30 7.93
N TYR A 229 -7.84 11.94 7.27
CA TYR A 229 -8.86 11.06 7.86
C TYR A 229 -8.22 9.78 8.43
N GLU A 230 -7.41 9.08 7.61
CA GLU A 230 -6.72 7.86 8.05
C GLU A 230 -5.76 8.11 9.22
N HIS A 231 -5.06 9.25 9.22
CA HIS A 231 -4.14 9.59 10.31
C HIS A 231 -4.89 9.74 11.64
N SER A 232 -6.00 10.49 11.64
CA SER A 232 -6.86 10.69 12.80
C SER A 232 -7.51 9.37 13.25
N PHE A 233 -8.06 8.61 12.32
CA PHE A 233 -8.67 7.30 12.57
C PHE A 233 -7.69 6.33 13.21
N LEU A 234 -6.47 6.21 12.68
CA LEU A 234 -5.47 5.30 13.23
C LEU A 234 -4.98 5.76 14.61
N ALA A 235 -4.77 7.05 14.83
CA ALA A 235 -4.37 7.56 16.15
C ALA A 235 -5.42 7.21 17.20
N ASP A 236 -6.71 7.40 16.88
CA ASP A 236 -7.84 7.04 17.76
C ASP A 236 -7.89 5.53 18.05
N LYS A 237 -7.86 4.69 16.99
CA LYS A 237 -7.91 3.23 17.14
C LYS A 237 -6.69 2.64 17.86
N LEU A 238 -5.52 3.25 17.73
CA LEU A 238 -4.29 2.86 18.44
C LEU A 238 -4.27 3.40 19.90
N GLY A 239 -5.08 4.40 20.22
CA GLY A 239 -5.02 5.10 21.51
C GLY A 239 -3.71 5.86 21.70
N VAL A 240 -3.15 6.44 20.62
CA VAL A 240 -1.93 7.25 20.64
C VAL A 240 -2.22 8.69 20.26
N GLU A 241 -1.35 9.61 20.68
CA GLU A 241 -1.50 11.01 20.32
C GLU A 241 -1.26 11.24 18.82
N LEU A 242 -2.19 11.96 18.18
CA LEU A 242 -2.02 12.54 16.85
C LEU A 242 -1.27 13.86 17.02
N VAL A 243 -0.07 13.95 16.45
CA VAL A 243 0.79 15.13 16.60
C VAL A 243 1.20 15.69 15.24
N GLU A 244 1.37 17.00 15.19
CA GLU A 244 2.04 17.73 14.11
C GLU A 244 3.48 18.05 14.51
N GLY A 245 4.35 18.46 13.57
CA GLY A 245 5.74 18.79 13.87
C GLY A 245 5.92 19.84 14.96
N ARG A 246 4.99 20.83 15.04
CA ARG A 246 4.99 21.87 16.07
C ARG A 246 4.71 21.36 17.51
N ASP A 247 4.12 20.18 17.64
CA ASP A 247 3.81 19.58 18.94
C ASP A 247 5.01 18.83 19.51
N LEU A 248 6.03 18.59 18.68
CA LEU A 248 7.25 17.89 19.02
C LEU A 248 8.43 18.88 19.13
N PHE A 249 9.45 18.48 19.86
CA PHE A 249 10.75 19.14 19.88
C PHE A 249 11.85 18.16 20.32
N VAL A 250 13.09 18.49 19.97
CA VAL A 250 14.27 17.70 20.33
C VAL A 250 15.05 18.44 21.41
N LYS A 251 15.46 17.71 22.45
CA LYS A 251 16.33 18.20 23.50
C LYS A 251 17.27 17.06 23.93
N ASP A 252 18.56 17.35 23.99
CA ASP A 252 19.61 16.40 24.41
C ASP A 252 19.51 15.07 23.60
N GLU A 253 19.26 15.17 22.29
CA GLU A 253 19.08 14.04 21.34
C GLU A 253 17.90 13.12 21.69
N PHE A 254 16.91 13.58 22.44
CA PHE A 254 15.65 12.89 22.68
C PHE A 254 14.49 13.72 22.15
N VAL A 255 13.47 13.01 21.63
CA VAL A 255 12.23 13.64 21.16
C VAL A 255 11.23 13.75 22.32
N TYR A 256 10.61 14.90 22.41
CA TYR A 256 9.54 15.17 23.39
C TYR A 256 8.33 15.76 22.71
N MET A 257 7.13 15.38 23.17
CA MET A 257 5.90 16.09 22.83
C MET A 257 5.52 17.09 23.94
N ARG A 258 4.91 18.18 23.53
CA ARG A 258 4.36 19.20 24.43
C ARG A 258 3.03 18.70 24.99
N THR A 259 2.89 18.66 26.30
CA THR A 259 1.63 18.33 26.97
C THR A 259 1.29 19.40 28.04
N THR A 260 0.06 19.42 28.48
CA THR A 260 -0.38 20.31 29.58
C THR A 260 0.29 20.02 30.92
N GLN A 261 0.91 18.84 31.06
CA GLN A 261 1.65 18.41 32.23
C GLN A 261 3.18 18.60 32.09
N GLY A 262 3.62 19.21 30.98
CA GLY A 262 5.02 19.37 30.62
C GLY A 262 5.47 18.42 29.53
N PRO A 263 6.78 18.40 29.20
CA PRO A 263 7.32 17.55 28.16
C PRO A 263 7.19 16.06 28.49
N ARG A 264 6.70 15.28 27.52
CA ARG A 264 6.68 13.82 27.60
C ARG A 264 7.58 13.24 26.51
N ARG A 265 8.50 12.34 26.88
CA ARG A 265 9.39 11.69 25.92
C ARG A 265 8.59 10.85 24.92
N VAL A 266 9.02 10.87 23.65
CA VAL A 266 8.49 10.06 22.55
C VAL A 266 9.57 9.07 22.12
N ASP A 267 9.23 7.79 22.11
CA ASP A 267 10.15 6.70 21.78
C ASP A 267 9.96 6.17 20.35
N VAL A 268 8.71 6.19 19.86
CA VAL A 268 8.37 5.72 18.50
C VAL A 268 7.45 6.72 17.81
N ILE A 269 7.81 7.10 16.60
CA ILE A 269 7.00 7.98 15.76
C ILE A 269 6.50 7.16 14.56
N TYR A 270 5.19 6.88 14.52
CA TYR A 270 4.55 6.43 13.29
C TYR A 270 4.32 7.65 12.40
N ARG A 271 5.20 7.82 11.43
CA ARG A 271 5.21 9.02 10.59
C ARG A 271 4.33 8.90 9.35
N ARG A 272 3.61 9.97 9.06
CA ARG A 272 2.85 10.17 7.81
C ARG A 272 3.38 11.39 7.04
N VAL A 273 4.55 11.89 7.44
CA VAL A 273 5.29 12.96 6.80
C VAL A 273 6.39 12.35 5.93
N ASP A 274 6.54 12.81 4.70
CA ASP A 274 7.59 12.35 3.78
C ASP A 274 8.99 12.79 4.26
N ASP A 275 10.02 12.02 3.88
CA ASP A 275 11.40 12.18 4.34
C ASP A 275 11.89 13.62 4.25
N GLU A 276 11.67 14.26 3.10
CA GLU A 276 12.17 15.62 2.83
C GLU A 276 11.61 16.70 3.75
N PHE A 277 10.48 16.43 4.42
CA PHE A 277 9.83 17.37 5.33
C PHE A 277 10.06 17.05 6.80
N LEU A 278 10.71 15.93 7.14
CA LEU A 278 10.83 15.44 8.53
C LEU A 278 11.69 16.32 9.43
N ASP A 279 12.78 16.87 8.91
CA ASP A 279 13.70 17.70 9.69
C ASP A 279 14.24 18.85 8.84
N PRO A 280 13.85 20.11 9.12
CA PRO A 280 14.32 21.26 8.37
C PRO A 280 15.83 21.54 8.51
N LEU A 281 16.50 20.97 9.52
CA LEU A 281 17.96 21.11 9.68
C LEU A 281 18.74 20.10 8.82
N THR A 282 18.08 19.05 8.34
CA THR A 282 18.74 17.99 7.56
C THR A 282 18.28 17.98 6.12
N PHE A 283 16.98 18.20 5.87
CA PHE A 283 16.37 18.12 4.55
C PHE A 283 15.97 19.51 4.02
N ARG A 284 14.67 19.74 3.82
CA ARG A 284 14.15 21.00 3.32
C ARG A 284 14.11 22.08 4.41
N PRO A 285 14.92 23.15 4.32
CA PRO A 285 14.98 24.17 5.39
C PRO A 285 13.71 25.01 5.51
N ASP A 286 12.84 25.00 4.48
CA ASP A 286 11.54 25.68 4.48
C ASP A 286 10.40 24.80 5.01
N SER A 287 10.69 23.55 5.44
CA SER A 287 9.67 22.66 5.99
C SER A 287 9.12 23.15 7.33
N THR A 288 7.80 23.31 7.38
CA THR A 288 7.04 23.59 8.61
C THR A 288 6.33 22.36 9.17
N LEU A 289 6.46 21.20 8.47
CA LEU A 289 5.77 19.94 8.81
C LEU A 289 6.58 19.04 9.74
N GLY A 290 7.89 19.24 9.76
CA GLY A 290 8.83 18.40 10.48
C GLY A 290 9.22 18.94 11.85
N VAL A 291 10.20 18.27 12.46
CA VAL A 291 10.70 18.58 13.80
C VAL A 291 12.19 18.90 13.69
N PRO A 292 12.62 20.13 13.99
CA PRO A 292 14.04 20.49 13.96
C PRO A 292 14.88 19.62 14.88
N GLY A 293 15.93 18.99 14.32
CA GLY A 293 16.84 18.10 15.05
C GLY A 293 16.35 16.66 15.20
N LEU A 294 15.22 16.30 14.58
CA LEU A 294 14.71 14.92 14.64
C LEU A 294 15.74 13.90 14.16
N MET A 295 16.46 14.23 13.09
CA MET A 295 17.49 13.33 12.54
C MET A 295 18.65 13.13 13.49
N SER A 296 19.03 14.12 14.32
CA SER A 296 20.04 13.94 15.36
C SER A 296 19.60 12.92 16.40
N ALA A 297 18.35 13.03 16.91
CA ALA A 297 17.79 12.05 17.86
C ALA A 297 17.67 10.64 17.24
N TYR A 298 17.30 10.56 15.94
CA TYR A 298 17.18 9.30 15.23
C TYR A 298 18.54 8.62 15.00
N GLN A 299 19.55 9.37 14.59
CA GLN A 299 20.93 8.87 14.39
C GLN A 299 21.59 8.47 15.71
N ALA A 300 21.27 9.14 16.82
CA ALA A 300 21.67 8.75 18.16
C ALA A 300 20.99 7.45 18.66
N GLY A 301 20.02 6.92 17.92
CA GLY A 301 19.28 5.71 18.29
C GLY A 301 18.29 5.91 19.43
N ASN A 302 17.82 7.14 19.68
CA ASN A 302 16.96 7.51 20.78
C ASN A 302 15.46 7.57 20.41
N VAL A 303 15.13 7.46 19.14
CA VAL A 303 13.75 7.39 18.63
C VAL A 303 13.69 6.44 17.45
N THR A 304 12.58 5.73 17.29
CA THR A 304 12.29 4.93 16.10
C THR A 304 11.34 5.70 15.19
N LEU A 305 11.67 5.79 13.91
CA LEU A 305 10.79 6.29 12.86
C LEU A 305 10.20 5.11 12.08
N ALA A 306 8.92 4.93 12.11
CA ALA A 306 8.21 3.88 11.38
C ALA A 306 7.37 4.51 10.24
N ASN A 307 7.68 4.26 8.94
CA ASN A 307 8.85 3.55 8.44
C ASN A 307 10.13 4.42 8.52
N ALA A 308 11.28 3.76 8.45
CA ALA A 308 12.58 4.43 8.49
C ALA A 308 12.73 5.45 7.34
N VAL A 309 13.61 6.43 7.54
CA VAL A 309 14.00 7.36 6.48
C VAL A 309 14.71 6.59 5.35
N GLY A 310 14.40 6.95 4.12
CA GLY A 310 15.00 6.34 2.92
C GLY A 310 14.32 5.06 2.42
N THR A 311 13.24 4.60 3.05
CA THR A 311 12.50 3.41 2.58
C THR A 311 11.78 3.62 1.24
N GLY A 312 11.59 4.88 0.83
CA GLY A 312 10.96 5.20 -0.44
C GLY A 312 11.67 4.65 -1.68
N ILE A 313 12.93 4.21 -1.56
CA ILE A 313 13.61 3.48 -2.66
C ILE A 313 12.91 2.16 -3.00
N ALA A 314 12.21 1.54 -2.06
CA ALA A 314 11.45 0.32 -2.29
C ALA A 314 10.16 0.55 -3.09
N ASP A 315 9.62 1.76 -3.09
CA ASP A 315 8.43 2.13 -3.86
C ASP A 315 8.74 2.34 -5.36
N ASP A 316 10.03 2.38 -5.70
CA ASP A 316 10.50 2.63 -7.06
C ASP A 316 10.25 1.43 -7.98
N LYS A 317 9.63 1.68 -9.14
CA LYS A 317 9.26 0.62 -10.08
C LYS A 317 10.45 0.00 -10.82
N ALA A 318 11.59 0.70 -10.89
CA ALA A 318 12.82 0.11 -11.41
C ALA A 318 13.41 -0.87 -10.38
N ILE A 319 13.46 -0.49 -9.09
CA ILE A 319 13.87 -1.38 -7.99
C ILE A 319 12.92 -2.57 -7.90
N TYR A 320 11.61 -2.37 -7.97
CA TYR A 320 10.62 -3.43 -8.02
C TYR A 320 10.97 -4.51 -9.06
N SER A 321 11.47 -4.14 -10.24
CA SER A 321 11.81 -5.09 -11.30
C SER A 321 12.93 -6.07 -10.92
N PHE A 322 13.74 -5.73 -9.90
CA PHE A 322 14.81 -6.58 -9.37
C PHE A 322 14.39 -7.44 -8.18
N MET A 323 13.14 -7.33 -7.69
CA MET A 323 12.70 -8.08 -6.52
C MET A 323 12.94 -9.59 -6.57
N PRO A 324 12.77 -10.29 -7.70
CA PRO A 324 13.15 -11.71 -7.76
C PRO A 324 14.62 -11.96 -7.46
N ALA A 325 15.51 -11.13 -8.00
CA ALA A 325 16.95 -11.22 -7.75
C ALA A 325 17.30 -10.80 -6.30
N ILE A 326 16.60 -9.81 -5.75
CA ILE A 326 16.76 -9.37 -4.35
C ILE A 326 16.36 -10.49 -3.38
N VAL A 327 15.23 -11.16 -3.59
CA VAL A 327 14.81 -12.32 -2.78
C VAL A 327 15.89 -13.42 -2.82
N LYS A 328 16.34 -13.76 -4.03
CA LYS A 328 17.35 -14.80 -4.21
C LYS A 328 18.68 -14.42 -3.55
N PHE A 329 19.11 -13.18 -3.67
CA PHE A 329 20.39 -12.70 -3.12
C PHE A 329 20.44 -12.76 -1.60
N TYR A 330 19.40 -12.24 -0.92
CA TYR A 330 19.41 -12.16 0.54
C TYR A 330 18.86 -13.38 1.26
N LEU A 331 17.88 -14.06 0.68
CA LEU A 331 17.22 -15.20 1.33
C LEU A 331 17.67 -16.55 0.77
N GLY A 332 18.33 -16.59 -0.40
CA GLY A 332 18.70 -17.84 -1.07
C GLY A 332 17.49 -18.62 -1.60
N GLU A 333 16.33 -17.98 -1.70
CA GLU A 333 15.05 -18.60 -2.03
C GLU A 333 14.54 -18.14 -3.39
N GLU A 334 13.68 -18.93 -4.02
CA GLU A 334 12.90 -18.46 -5.18
C GLU A 334 11.66 -17.68 -4.70
N PRO A 335 11.26 -16.62 -5.43
CA PRO A 335 10.10 -15.82 -5.06
C PRO A 335 8.81 -16.63 -5.03
N LEU A 336 8.10 -16.63 -3.91
CA LEU A 336 6.79 -17.26 -3.76
C LEU A 336 5.69 -16.48 -4.48
N LEU A 337 5.77 -15.15 -4.48
CA LEU A 337 4.89 -14.27 -5.25
C LEU A 337 5.64 -13.75 -6.48
N LYS A 338 5.00 -13.88 -7.64
CA LYS A 338 5.58 -13.44 -8.90
C LYS A 338 5.50 -11.92 -9.04
N ASN A 339 6.53 -11.33 -9.64
CA ASN A 339 6.43 -9.97 -10.18
C ASN A 339 5.73 -10.00 -11.53
N VAL A 340 5.03 -8.92 -11.87
CA VAL A 340 4.63 -8.68 -13.26
C VAL A 340 5.90 -8.56 -14.11
N PRO A 341 6.00 -9.27 -15.26
CA PRO A 341 7.11 -9.07 -16.18
C PRO A 341 7.30 -7.60 -16.50
N THR A 342 8.52 -7.09 -16.35
CA THR A 342 8.79 -5.66 -16.44
C THR A 342 9.97 -5.38 -17.35
N TRP A 343 9.74 -4.59 -18.39
CA TRP A 343 10.78 -4.05 -19.25
C TRP A 343 11.27 -2.71 -18.70
N ARG A 344 12.56 -2.63 -18.44
CA ARG A 344 13.21 -1.39 -18.01
C ARG A 344 13.62 -0.61 -19.25
N CYS A 345 12.94 0.50 -19.55
CA CYS A 345 13.18 1.28 -20.78
C CYS A 345 14.58 1.93 -20.83
N ARG A 346 15.33 1.91 -19.72
CA ARG A 346 16.73 2.29 -19.66
C ARG A 346 17.66 1.34 -20.45
N GLU A 347 17.24 0.10 -20.67
CA GLU A 347 17.97 -0.91 -21.42
C GLU A 347 17.55 -0.84 -22.88
N GLU A 348 18.52 -0.78 -23.79
CA GLU A 348 18.28 -0.51 -25.21
C GLU A 348 17.37 -1.55 -25.87
N GLU A 349 17.59 -2.85 -25.57
CA GLU A 349 16.76 -3.95 -26.06
C GLU A 349 15.32 -3.85 -25.54
N HIS A 350 15.15 -3.53 -24.26
CA HIS A 350 13.83 -3.36 -23.66
C HIS A 350 13.11 -2.13 -24.22
N LEU A 351 13.84 -1.03 -24.45
CA LEU A 351 13.27 0.17 -25.04
C LEU A 351 12.78 -0.09 -26.47
N ALA A 352 13.60 -0.77 -27.30
CA ALA A 352 13.22 -1.11 -28.66
C ALA A 352 11.92 -1.93 -28.68
N TYR A 353 11.85 -2.99 -27.86
CA TYR A 353 10.64 -3.80 -27.72
C TYR A 353 9.42 -2.95 -27.31
N VAL A 354 9.57 -2.12 -26.28
CA VAL A 354 8.48 -1.29 -25.76
C VAL A 354 7.97 -0.29 -26.80
N LEU A 355 8.87 0.33 -27.57
CA LEU A 355 8.49 1.27 -28.62
C LEU A 355 7.65 0.61 -29.73
N ASP A 356 7.92 -0.65 -30.03
CA ASP A 356 7.17 -1.40 -31.07
C ASP A 356 5.79 -1.90 -30.53
N HIS A 357 5.67 -2.14 -29.22
CA HIS A 357 4.51 -2.75 -28.59
C HIS A 357 3.70 -1.82 -27.69
N LEU A 358 3.88 -0.49 -27.79
CA LEU A 358 3.19 0.48 -26.93
C LEU A 358 1.67 0.31 -26.85
N HIS A 359 1.05 -0.15 -27.93
CA HIS A 359 -0.39 -0.37 -28.01
C HIS A 359 -0.90 -1.57 -27.19
N GLU A 360 0.00 -2.44 -26.70
CA GLU A 360 -0.33 -3.63 -25.90
C GLU A 360 0.10 -3.49 -24.45
N LEU A 361 0.96 -2.52 -24.13
CA LEU A 361 1.65 -2.42 -22.86
C LEU A 361 1.06 -1.33 -21.96
N VAL A 362 1.31 -1.48 -20.66
CA VAL A 362 1.15 -0.42 -19.67
C VAL A 362 2.53 0.17 -19.40
N VAL A 363 2.70 1.46 -19.71
CA VAL A 363 3.95 2.21 -19.45
C VAL A 363 3.76 3.11 -18.25
N LYS A 364 4.72 3.08 -17.32
CA LYS A 364 4.65 3.81 -16.04
C LYS A 364 5.95 4.57 -15.81
N GLU A 365 5.84 5.74 -15.18
CA GLU A 365 7.01 6.44 -14.63
C GLU A 365 7.55 5.67 -13.43
N VAL A 366 8.90 5.56 -13.30
CA VAL A 366 9.55 4.78 -12.22
C VAL A 366 9.23 5.34 -10.83
N HIS A 367 9.13 6.66 -10.70
CA HIS A 367 8.81 7.36 -9.44
C HIS A 367 7.34 7.77 -9.31
N GLY A 368 6.51 7.50 -10.33
CA GLY A 368 5.10 7.87 -10.35
C GLY A 368 4.27 7.07 -9.33
N SER A 369 3.23 7.70 -8.79
CA SER A 369 2.27 7.08 -7.87
C SER A 369 0.83 7.44 -8.25
N GLY A 370 -0.18 6.73 -7.71
CA GLY A 370 -1.59 7.04 -7.91
C GLY A 370 -2.12 6.85 -9.33
N GLY A 371 -1.35 6.23 -10.24
CA GLY A 371 -1.74 6.01 -11.64
C GLY A 371 -1.61 7.24 -12.54
N TYR A 372 -1.04 8.34 -12.06
CA TYR A 372 -0.74 9.53 -12.87
C TYR A 372 0.48 9.27 -13.77
N GLY A 373 0.50 9.89 -14.96
CA GLY A 373 1.62 9.75 -15.90
C GLY A 373 1.76 8.35 -16.52
N MET A 374 0.71 7.54 -16.54
CA MET A 374 0.68 6.17 -17.04
C MET A 374 0.01 6.10 -18.42
N LEU A 375 0.54 5.27 -19.31
CA LEU A 375 -0.10 4.87 -20.57
C LEU A 375 -0.68 3.47 -20.42
N ILE A 376 -1.97 3.29 -20.69
CA ILE A 376 -2.60 1.97 -20.90
C ILE A 376 -2.81 1.81 -22.40
N GLY A 377 -1.86 1.17 -23.06
CA GLY A 377 -1.79 1.07 -24.54
C GLY A 377 -3.09 0.64 -25.20
N PRO A 378 -3.76 -0.46 -24.76
CA PRO A 378 -5.02 -0.91 -25.37
C PRO A 378 -6.18 0.10 -25.28
N ALA A 379 -6.15 1.00 -24.30
CA ALA A 379 -7.19 2.03 -24.10
C ALA A 379 -6.77 3.41 -24.63
N ALA A 380 -5.53 3.57 -25.09
CA ALA A 380 -4.96 4.84 -25.47
C ALA A 380 -5.30 5.24 -26.91
N SER A 381 -5.50 6.53 -27.15
CA SER A 381 -5.59 7.08 -28.50
C SER A 381 -4.24 7.02 -29.22
N LYS A 382 -4.25 7.01 -30.56
CA LYS A 382 -3.02 7.08 -31.36
C LYS A 382 -2.16 8.30 -31.00
N VAL A 383 -2.79 9.42 -30.70
CA VAL A 383 -2.09 10.66 -30.29
C VAL A 383 -1.37 10.47 -28.96
N ALA A 384 -2.02 9.84 -27.97
CA ALA A 384 -1.43 9.55 -26.66
C ALA A 384 -0.23 8.58 -26.82
N ILE A 385 -0.35 7.55 -27.65
CA ILE A 385 0.73 6.60 -27.93
C ILE A 385 1.96 7.33 -28.52
N GLU A 386 1.76 8.23 -29.49
CA GLU A 386 2.87 8.98 -30.10
C GLU A 386 3.51 9.97 -29.11
N GLN A 387 2.72 10.60 -28.27
CA GLN A 387 3.25 11.46 -27.20
C GLN A 387 4.12 10.65 -26.22
N PHE A 388 3.69 9.46 -25.82
CA PHE A 388 4.49 8.59 -24.96
C PHE A 388 5.72 8.04 -25.67
N ARG A 389 5.63 7.73 -26.96
CA ARG A 389 6.79 7.36 -27.78
C ARG A 389 7.87 8.44 -27.76
N ALA A 390 7.48 9.70 -27.88
CA ALA A 390 8.39 10.83 -27.78
C ALA A 390 9.02 10.95 -26.38
N LYS A 391 8.21 10.82 -25.33
CA LYS A 391 8.70 10.84 -23.92
C LYS A 391 9.72 9.74 -23.66
N LEU A 392 9.43 8.51 -24.09
CA LEU A 392 10.31 7.35 -23.92
C LEU A 392 11.67 7.56 -24.62
N LYS A 393 11.67 8.10 -25.84
CA LYS A 393 12.90 8.42 -26.58
C LYS A 393 13.72 9.51 -25.89
N THR A 394 13.05 10.49 -25.27
CA THR A 394 13.73 11.63 -24.61
C THR A 394 14.32 11.24 -23.26
N ALA A 395 13.60 10.46 -22.46
CA ALA A 395 14.00 10.14 -21.09
C ALA A 395 13.70 8.65 -20.74
N PRO A 396 14.29 7.67 -21.45
CA PRO A 396 13.96 6.25 -21.28
C PRO A 396 14.20 5.73 -19.86
N LYS A 397 15.16 6.28 -19.14
CA LYS A 397 15.49 5.87 -17.77
C LYS A 397 14.36 6.11 -16.75
N ASN A 398 13.43 7.00 -17.09
CA ASN A 398 12.32 7.35 -16.21
C ASN A 398 11.11 6.42 -16.35
N PHE A 399 11.18 5.39 -17.20
CA PHE A 399 10.02 4.56 -17.51
C PHE A 399 10.32 3.07 -17.40
N ILE A 400 9.28 2.35 -17.01
CA ILE A 400 9.15 0.90 -17.17
C ILE A 400 7.91 0.61 -18.00
N ALA A 401 7.88 -0.59 -18.58
CA ALA A 401 6.67 -1.11 -19.23
C ALA A 401 6.34 -2.52 -18.70
N GLN A 402 5.06 -2.84 -18.69
CA GLN A 402 4.53 -4.13 -18.23
C GLN A 402 3.46 -4.60 -19.22
N PRO A 403 3.20 -5.91 -19.34
CA PRO A 403 2.07 -6.40 -20.14
C PRO A 403 0.76 -5.92 -19.51
N THR A 404 -0.25 -5.69 -20.33
CA THR A 404 -1.61 -5.47 -19.82
C THR A 404 -2.15 -6.77 -19.25
N LEU A 405 -2.39 -6.79 -17.94
CA LEU A 405 -2.92 -7.97 -17.25
C LEU A 405 -4.44 -7.98 -17.28
N ALA A 406 -5.01 -9.14 -17.53
CA ALA A 406 -6.43 -9.39 -17.30
C ALA A 406 -6.66 -9.58 -15.80
N LEU A 407 -6.88 -8.50 -15.06
CA LEU A 407 -7.19 -8.55 -13.63
C LEU A 407 -8.44 -9.42 -13.39
N SER A 408 -8.45 -10.18 -12.28
CA SER A 408 -9.65 -10.92 -11.90
C SER A 408 -10.84 -9.99 -11.68
N THR A 409 -12.03 -10.57 -11.76
CA THR A 409 -13.29 -9.87 -11.47
C THR A 409 -13.98 -10.48 -10.27
N CYS A 410 -14.71 -9.63 -9.54
CA CYS A 410 -15.60 -10.03 -8.46
C CYS A 410 -17.02 -9.53 -8.73
N PRO A 411 -18.06 -10.21 -8.20
CA PRO A 411 -19.42 -9.71 -8.24
C PRO A 411 -19.48 -8.34 -7.55
N THR A 412 -20.05 -7.36 -8.22
CA THR A 412 -20.09 -5.96 -7.78
C THR A 412 -21.48 -5.41 -8.00
N CYS A 413 -22.00 -4.66 -7.03
CA CYS A 413 -23.29 -4.01 -7.13
C CYS A 413 -23.20 -2.84 -8.12
N VAL A 414 -24.00 -2.89 -9.17
CA VAL A 414 -24.12 -1.85 -10.20
C VAL A 414 -25.58 -1.45 -10.36
N GLU A 415 -25.87 -0.36 -11.08
CA GLU A 415 -27.25 0.11 -11.27
C GLU A 415 -28.18 -0.97 -11.85
N ALA A 416 -27.68 -1.82 -12.73
CA ALA A 416 -28.43 -2.91 -13.36
C ALA A 416 -28.46 -4.22 -12.52
N GLY A 417 -28.05 -4.18 -11.25
CA GLY A 417 -28.02 -5.35 -10.37
C GLY A 417 -26.61 -5.76 -9.95
N VAL A 418 -26.16 -6.97 -10.26
CA VAL A 418 -24.82 -7.48 -9.93
C VAL A 418 -24.06 -7.82 -11.21
N ALA A 419 -22.87 -7.26 -11.36
CA ALA A 419 -22.01 -7.51 -12.52
C ALA A 419 -20.55 -7.71 -12.11
N PRO A 420 -19.76 -8.47 -12.88
CA PRO A 420 -18.32 -8.62 -12.59
C PRO A 420 -17.58 -7.31 -12.84
N ARG A 421 -16.67 -6.96 -11.92
CA ARG A 421 -15.77 -5.80 -12.05
C ARG A 421 -14.36 -6.18 -11.63
N HIS A 422 -13.37 -5.59 -12.30
CA HIS A 422 -11.97 -5.84 -11.99
C HIS A 422 -11.59 -5.36 -10.60
N VAL A 423 -10.75 -6.14 -9.93
CA VAL A 423 -10.31 -5.87 -8.57
C VAL A 423 -8.80 -6.07 -8.42
N ASP A 424 -8.24 -5.38 -7.44
CA ASP A 424 -6.93 -5.68 -6.87
C ASP A 424 -7.02 -5.84 -5.35
N LEU A 425 -5.90 -6.06 -4.68
CA LEU A 425 -5.83 -6.24 -3.23
C LEU A 425 -4.58 -5.56 -2.69
N ARG A 426 -4.72 -4.78 -1.63
CA ARG A 426 -3.61 -4.27 -0.81
C ARG A 426 -3.66 -4.87 0.59
N PRO A 427 -2.98 -5.99 0.86
CA PRO A 427 -2.69 -6.43 2.21
C PRO A 427 -1.71 -5.47 2.88
N PHE A 428 -1.76 -5.44 4.22
CA PHE A 428 -0.83 -4.67 5.03
C PHE A 428 0.05 -5.61 5.84
N VAL A 429 1.37 -5.43 5.72
CA VAL A 429 2.38 -6.23 6.40
C VAL A 429 2.99 -5.40 7.51
N LEU A 430 3.01 -5.95 8.71
CA LEU A 430 3.58 -5.34 9.90
C LEU A 430 4.86 -6.11 10.29
N THR A 431 6.00 -5.42 10.31
CA THR A 431 7.30 -5.99 10.66
C THR A 431 7.77 -5.42 12.00
N GLY A 432 7.66 -6.21 13.03
CA GLY A 432 8.19 -5.92 14.36
C GLY A 432 9.56 -6.59 14.58
N ARG A 433 10.10 -6.42 15.79
CA ARG A 433 11.43 -6.93 16.18
C ARG A 433 11.55 -8.44 15.98
N ASP A 434 10.54 -9.22 16.40
CA ASP A 434 10.65 -10.67 16.49
C ASP A 434 9.75 -11.40 15.48
N ARG A 435 8.89 -10.69 14.77
CA ARG A 435 7.91 -11.31 13.87
C ARG A 435 7.40 -10.38 12.79
N VAL A 436 6.98 -10.97 11.68
CA VAL A 436 6.16 -10.35 10.65
C VAL A 436 4.70 -10.75 10.89
N ARG A 437 3.78 -9.82 10.80
CA ARG A 437 2.34 -10.01 10.95
C ARG A 437 1.59 -9.52 9.73
N ILE A 438 0.62 -10.29 9.31
CA ILE A 438 -0.30 -9.91 8.23
C ILE A 438 -1.70 -10.27 8.71
N VAL A 439 -2.53 -9.26 8.95
CA VAL A 439 -3.91 -9.47 9.36
C VAL A 439 -4.68 -10.03 8.16
N PRO A 440 -5.51 -11.11 8.36
CA PRO A 440 -6.20 -11.78 7.25
C PRO A 440 -7.25 -10.90 6.59
N GLY A 441 -6.85 -10.15 5.56
CA GLY A 441 -7.66 -9.18 4.86
C GLY A 441 -6.80 -8.20 4.08
N GLY A 442 -7.40 -7.10 3.68
CA GLY A 442 -6.72 -6.06 2.93
C GLY A 442 -7.73 -5.15 2.28
N LEU A 443 -7.27 -4.05 1.74
CA LEU A 443 -8.09 -3.17 0.95
C LEU A 443 -8.27 -3.76 -0.46
N THR A 444 -9.45 -4.28 -0.77
CA THR A 444 -9.84 -4.56 -2.16
C THR A 444 -10.31 -3.27 -2.82
N ARG A 445 -9.63 -2.87 -3.93
CA ARG A 445 -10.10 -1.79 -4.78
C ARG A 445 -10.84 -2.38 -5.98
N VAL A 446 -11.86 -1.68 -6.47
CA VAL A 446 -12.72 -2.17 -7.55
C VAL A 446 -12.91 -1.10 -8.62
N ALA A 447 -12.77 -1.50 -9.90
CA ALA A 447 -13.08 -0.64 -11.03
C ALA A 447 -14.59 -0.59 -11.23
N LEU A 448 -15.24 0.52 -10.93
CA LEU A 448 -16.71 0.64 -11.02
C LEU A 448 -17.21 0.69 -12.47
N LYS A 449 -16.39 1.24 -13.38
CA LYS A 449 -16.72 1.33 -14.80
C LYS A 449 -16.45 -0.02 -15.49
N GLU A 450 -17.42 -0.46 -16.30
CA GLU A 450 -17.27 -1.71 -17.07
C GLU A 450 -16.03 -1.69 -17.99
N GLY A 451 -15.27 -2.80 -17.96
CA GLY A 451 -14.06 -2.98 -18.76
C GLY A 451 -12.86 -2.12 -18.33
N SER A 452 -13.02 -1.25 -17.32
CA SER A 452 -11.90 -0.46 -16.80
C SER A 452 -10.96 -1.33 -15.96
N LEU A 453 -9.65 -1.20 -16.19
CA LEU A 453 -8.59 -1.78 -15.35
C LEU A 453 -8.11 -0.81 -14.26
N VAL A 454 -8.67 0.40 -14.21
CA VAL A 454 -8.29 1.43 -13.22
C VAL A 454 -9.10 1.22 -11.95
N VAL A 455 -8.44 0.69 -10.93
CA VAL A 455 -9.04 0.39 -9.62
C VAL A 455 -8.74 1.45 -8.56
N ASN A 456 -7.80 2.36 -8.83
CA ASN A 456 -7.36 3.38 -7.87
C ASN A 456 -8.48 4.34 -7.49
N SER A 457 -8.68 4.53 -6.17
CA SER A 457 -9.71 5.45 -5.64
C SER A 457 -9.50 6.90 -6.09
N SER A 458 -8.24 7.34 -6.26
CA SER A 458 -7.89 8.67 -6.81
C SER A 458 -8.38 8.90 -8.24
N GLN A 459 -8.69 7.83 -8.97
CA GLN A 459 -9.19 7.87 -10.35
C GLN A 459 -10.63 7.36 -10.48
N GLY A 460 -11.39 7.34 -9.38
CA GLY A 460 -12.80 6.96 -9.36
C GLY A 460 -13.06 5.47 -9.11
N GLY A 461 -12.06 4.72 -8.67
CA GLY A 461 -12.26 3.36 -8.18
C GLY A 461 -12.97 3.33 -6.83
N GLY A 462 -13.70 2.26 -6.56
CA GLY A 462 -14.37 1.99 -5.28
C GLY A 462 -13.60 1.01 -4.41
N THR A 463 -14.18 0.67 -3.26
CA THR A 463 -13.64 -0.30 -2.31
C THR A 463 -14.65 -1.40 -2.00
N LYS A 464 -14.15 -2.56 -1.57
CA LYS A 464 -14.93 -3.71 -1.08
C LYS A 464 -14.31 -4.24 0.21
N ASP A 465 -15.12 -4.83 1.09
CA ASP A 465 -14.59 -5.64 2.18
C ASP A 465 -13.96 -6.94 1.64
N THR A 466 -12.85 -7.32 2.21
CA THR A 466 -12.12 -8.56 1.87
C THR A 466 -12.32 -9.59 2.98
N TRP A 467 -13.00 -10.68 2.66
CA TRP A 467 -13.27 -11.78 3.59
C TRP A 467 -12.31 -12.94 3.35
N VAL A 468 -11.44 -13.17 4.28
CA VAL A 468 -10.61 -14.37 4.30
C VAL A 468 -11.35 -15.41 5.14
N LEU A 469 -11.64 -16.56 4.56
CA LEU A 469 -12.31 -17.64 5.28
C LEU A 469 -11.35 -18.37 6.21
N ASP A 470 -11.79 -18.68 7.41
CA ASP A 470 -10.96 -19.29 8.45
C ASP A 470 -10.77 -20.82 8.25
N LYS A 471 -11.58 -21.47 7.44
CA LYS A 471 -11.39 -22.86 6.89
C LYS A 471 -12.46 -23.19 5.85
#